data_b6059be265db1ba5cf47c995db8025f7
#
_entry.id   b6059be265db1ba5cf47c995db8025f7
#
_cell.length_a   1.000
_cell.length_b   1.000
_cell.length_c   1.000
_cell.angle_alpha   90.00
_cell.angle_beta   90.00
_cell.angle_gamma   90.00
#
_symmetry.space_group_name_H-M   'P 1'
#
loop_
_entity.id
_entity.type
_entity.pdbx_description
1 polymer ?
#
loop_
_entity_poly.entity_id
_entity_poly.type
_entity_poly.pdbx_seq_one_letter_code
_entity_poly.pdbx_strand_id
1 'polypeptide(L)'
;STLMRSSAASDVYKRQVIIVASVSCIYSLGDPEEYKSMVVSIRRGMEKSRDRLIADLVGIQYERNDINFVRNKFRVRGDVVEIFPANSTDTAIRVEFFGDEIDRITEINVVTGEVLCSLAHAAIFPASHYIVSRDKMHDAIEEIKQELDERIKYFKDNDMLIEAQRIAQRTNYDIEMLEEIGFCSGIENYSRAVSYTHLTLPT
;
A
#
# COMPACT_ATOMS: atom_id res chain seq x y z
N SER A 1 7.87 4.67 -25.41
CA SER A 1 7.69 4.65 -23.95
C SER A 1 8.30 5.92 -23.37
N THR A 2 7.48 6.96 -23.23
CA THR A 2 7.93 8.26 -22.72
C THR A 2 7.78 8.22 -21.20
N LEU A 3 8.91 8.16 -20.49
CA LEU A 3 9.01 8.35 -19.06
C LEU A 3 8.56 9.79 -18.73
N MET A 4 7.35 9.96 -18.24
CA MET A 4 6.92 11.22 -17.65
C MET A 4 7.63 11.40 -16.31
N ARG A 5 8.67 12.20 -16.29
CA ARG A 5 9.29 12.68 -15.04
C ARG A 5 8.27 13.58 -14.34
N SER A 6 7.81 13.15 -13.18
CA SER A 6 7.05 13.99 -12.28
C SER A 6 7.95 15.16 -11.83
N SER A 7 7.65 16.37 -12.27
CA SER A 7 8.36 17.59 -11.86
C SER A 7 7.86 18.15 -10.52
N ALA A 8 7.24 17.33 -9.69
CA ALA A 8 6.65 17.74 -8.42
C ALA A 8 7.68 18.10 -7.31
N ALA A 9 8.99 17.94 -7.58
CA ALA A 9 10.02 18.18 -6.57
C ALA A 9 10.48 19.63 -6.44
N SER A 10 10.04 20.56 -7.29
CA SER A 10 10.62 21.91 -7.37
C SER A 10 9.82 23.03 -6.70
N ASP A 11 8.59 22.82 -6.27
CA ASP A 11 7.70 23.90 -5.84
C ASP A 11 7.18 23.80 -4.40
N VAL A 12 8.06 23.47 -3.46
CA VAL A 12 7.74 23.53 -2.02
C VAL A 12 7.41 24.98 -1.55
N TYR A 13 7.75 25.98 -2.33
CA TYR A 13 7.47 27.39 -2.05
C TYR A 13 6.11 27.90 -2.57
N LYS A 14 5.44 27.17 -3.46
CA LYS A 14 4.11 27.54 -3.94
C LYS A 14 3.07 26.67 -3.26
N ARG A 15 2.12 27.30 -2.56
CA ARG A 15 1.04 26.64 -1.83
C ARG A 15 0.02 25.90 -2.75
N GLN A 16 0.31 25.78 -4.02
CA GLN A 16 -0.59 25.17 -5.01
C GLN A 16 0.19 24.22 -5.92
N VAL A 17 -0.18 22.94 -5.89
CA VAL A 17 0.38 21.90 -6.77
C VAL A 17 -0.73 21.40 -7.69
N ILE A 18 -0.47 21.43 -9.00
CA ILE A 18 -1.37 20.84 -10.01
C ILE A 18 -0.78 19.48 -10.40
N ILE A 19 -1.54 18.42 -10.14
CA ILE A 19 -1.16 17.06 -10.51
C ILE A 19 -1.95 16.68 -11.76
N VAL A 20 -1.25 16.32 -12.83
CA VAL A 20 -1.83 15.73 -14.02
C VAL A 20 -1.56 14.23 -14.01
N ALA A 21 -2.61 13.43 -13.90
CA ALA A 21 -2.51 11.97 -13.78
C ALA A 21 -3.55 11.29 -14.67
N SER A 22 -3.33 10.02 -14.98
CA SER A 22 -4.32 9.18 -15.65
C SER A 22 -5.52 8.92 -14.71
N VAL A 23 -6.72 8.78 -15.29
CA VAL A 23 -7.94 8.43 -14.54
C VAL A 23 -7.77 7.15 -13.71
N SER A 24 -7.01 6.19 -14.22
CA SER A 24 -6.68 4.95 -13.50
C SER A 24 -5.96 5.18 -12.16
N CYS A 25 -5.25 6.30 -12.01
CA CYS A 25 -4.62 6.65 -10.72
C CYS A 25 -5.64 6.97 -9.63
N ILE A 26 -6.86 7.38 -9.97
CA ILE A 26 -7.93 7.71 -9.01
C ILE A 26 -8.48 6.43 -8.38
N TYR A 27 -8.62 5.37 -9.16
CA TYR A 27 -9.21 4.10 -8.71
C TYR A 27 -8.24 3.20 -7.95
N SER A 28 -6.94 3.47 -8.07
CA SER A 28 -5.90 2.63 -7.51
C SER A 28 -5.28 3.17 -6.22
N LEU A 29 -5.64 4.38 -5.78
CA LEU A 29 -4.99 5.02 -4.63
C LEU A 29 -5.63 4.70 -3.27
N GLY A 30 -6.76 4.00 -3.21
CA GLY A 30 -7.48 3.77 -1.97
C GLY A 30 -7.99 5.07 -1.31
N ASP A 31 -8.64 4.92 -0.16
CA ASP A 31 -9.10 6.05 0.63
C ASP A 31 -7.90 6.78 1.29
N PRO A 32 -7.71 8.10 1.09
CA PRO A 32 -6.65 8.87 1.74
C PRO A 32 -6.69 8.81 3.28
N GLU A 33 -7.88 8.66 3.88
CA GLU A 33 -8.01 8.52 5.33
C GLU A 33 -7.54 7.13 5.79
N GLU A 34 -7.85 6.10 5.03
CA GLU A 34 -7.36 4.74 5.28
C GLU A 34 -5.84 4.68 5.16
N TYR A 35 -5.26 5.27 4.12
CA TYR A 35 -3.81 5.38 3.97
C TYR A 35 -3.14 6.09 5.15
N LYS A 36 -3.74 7.17 5.66
CA LYS A 36 -3.24 7.86 6.86
C LYS A 36 -3.33 7.00 8.11
N SER A 37 -4.38 6.19 8.24
CA SER A 37 -4.55 5.28 9.40
C SER A 37 -3.52 4.17 9.44
N MET A 38 -2.94 3.81 8.29
CA MET A 38 -1.92 2.78 8.17
C MET A 38 -0.49 3.29 8.42
N VAL A 39 -0.29 4.58 8.66
CA VAL A 39 1.03 5.13 8.96
C VAL A 39 1.51 4.62 10.32
N VAL A 40 2.65 3.92 10.34
CA VAL A 40 3.28 3.49 11.59
C VAL A 40 4.08 4.65 12.16
N SER A 41 3.55 5.22 13.24
CA SER A 41 4.18 6.33 13.97
C SER A 41 4.96 5.79 15.15
N ILE A 42 6.23 6.15 15.25
CA ILE A 42 7.12 5.76 16.35
C ILE A 42 7.79 6.98 16.95
N ARG A 43 8.00 6.94 18.27
CA ARG A 43 8.65 8.02 19.03
C ARG A 43 9.68 7.43 19.99
N ARG A 44 10.73 8.18 20.24
CA ARG A 44 11.69 7.86 21.30
C ARG A 44 10.98 7.82 22.65
N GLY A 45 11.28 6.81 23.48
CA GLY A 45 10.62 6.58 24.78
C GLY A 45 9.22 5.98 24.68
N MET A 46 8.80 5.54 23.48
CA MET A 46 7.51 4.89 23.30
C MET A 46 7.60 3.43 23.76
N GLU A 47 6.67 3.00 24.60
CA GLU A 47 6.48 1.60 24.97
C GLU A 47 5.90 0.84 23.78
N LYS A 48 6.77 0.14 23.07
CA LYS A 48 6.46 -0.68 21.91
C LYS A 48 7.54 -1.71 21.71
N SER A 49 7.20 -2.98 21.82
CA SER A 49 8.17 -4.05 21.59
C SER A 49 8.64 -4.11 20.14
N ARG A 50 9.87 -4.63 19.96
CA ARG A 50 10.45 -4.88 18.64
C ARG A 50 9.52 -5.73 17.75
N ASP A 51 8.95 -6.80 18.32
CA ASP A 51 8.10 -7.74 17.59
C ASP A 51 6.78 -7.08 17.18
N ARG A 52 6.27 -6.16 17.99
CA ARG A 52 5.10 -5.35 17.63
C ARG A 52 5.40 -4.42 16.46
N LEU A 53 6.56 -3.75 16.46
CA LEU A 53 6.98 -2.93 15.35
C LEU A 53 7.12 -3.77 14.06
N ILE A 54 7.70 -4.96 14.15
CA ILE A 54 7.83 -5.88 13.01
C ILE A 54 6.44 -6.27 12.46
N ALA A 55 5.50 -6.60 13.33
CA ALA A 55 4.13 -6.93 12.91
C ALA A 55 3.44 -5.75 12.20
N ASP A 56 3.61 -4.54 12.72
CA ASP A 56 3.06 -3.33 12.11
C ASP A 56 3.69 -3.05 10.73
N LEU A 57 5.00 -3.26 10.57
CA LEU A 57 5.70 -3.10 9.28
C LEU A 57 5.21 -4.11 8.24
N VAL A 58 5.04 -5.38 8.64
CA VAL A 58 4.45 -6.39 7.75
C VAL A 58 3.01 -6.01 7.38
N GLY A 59 2.23 -5.49 8.34
CA GLY A 59 0.87 -5.01 8.11
C GLY A 59 0.77 -3.90 7.07
N ILE A 60 1.78 -3.05 6.95
CA ILE A 60 1.88 -1.99 5.93
C ILE A 60 2.73 -2.41 4.71
N GLN A 61 2.86 -3.72 4.46
CA GLN A 61 3.47 -4.32 3.28
C GLN A 61 5.00 -4.17 3.16
N TYR A 62 5.71 -3.95 4.27
CA TYR A 62 7.16 -4.08 4.28
C TYR A 62 7.56 -5.55 4.38
N GLU A 63 8.57 -5.93 3.63
CA GLU A 63 9.12 -7.29 3.61
C GLU A 63 10.43 -7.33 4.39
N ARG A 64 10.59 -8.36 5.25
CA ARG A 64 11.87 -8.60 5.92
C ARG A 64 12.89 -9.15 4.94
N ASN A 65 14.02 -8.48 4.82
CA ASN A 65 15.16 -8.99 4.06
C ASN A 65 16.47 -8.52 4.70
N ASP A 66 17.15 -9.42 5.36
CA ASP A 66 18.37 -9.12 6.10
C ASP A 66 19.61 -9.04 5.18
N ILE A 67 19.51 -9.53 3.92
CA ILE A 67 20.61 -9.58 2.94
C ILE A 67 20.48 -8.44 1.93
N ASN A 68 19.32 -8.37 1.25
CA ASN A 68 19.07 -7.36 0.22
C ASN A 68 18.21 -6.22 0.78
N PHE A 69 18.87 -5.21 1.36
CA PHE A 69 18.24 -4.07 2.00
C PHE A 69 17.97 -2.96 0.98
N VAL A 70 16.82 -3.01 0.37
CA VAL A 70 16.32 -2.05 -0.63
C VAL A 70 15.02 -1.39 -0.14
N ARG A 71 14.49 -0.40 -0.87
CA ARG A 71 13.23 0.25 -0.54
C ARG A 71 12.10 -0.75 -0.26
N ASN A 72 11.21 -0.40 0.67
CA ASN A 72 10.08 -1.20 1.12
C ASN A 72 10.47 -2.47 1.89
N LYS A 73 11.72 -2.53 2.35
CA LYS A 73 12.20 -3.64 3.17
C LYS A 73 12.70 -3.17 4.51
N PHE A 74 12.68 -4.09 5.46
CA PHE A 74 13.32 -3.89 6.74
C PHE A 74 14.23 -5.08 7.06
N ARG A 75 15.20 -4.84 7.91
CA ARG A 75 16.09 -5.90 8.46
C ARG A 75 16.17 -5.81 9.96
N VAL A 76 16.46 -6.93 10.59
CA VAL A 76 16.50 -7.04 12.05
C VAL A 76 17.84 -7.62 12.48
N ARG A 77 18.53 -6.94 13.40
CA ARG A 77 19.80 -7.39 13.97
C ARG A 77 19.75 -7.19 15.47
N GLY A 78 19.49 -8.27 16.22
CA GLY A 78 19.30 -8.19 17.68
C GLY A 78 18.13 -7.27 18.03
N ASP A 79 18.41 -6.26 18.85
CA ASP A 79 17.42 -5.27 19.29
C ASP A 79 17.36 -4.03 18.38
N VAL A 80 17.85 -4.16 17.15
CA VAL A 80 17.84 -3.09 16.14
C VAL A 80 17.00 -3.49 14.96
N VAL A 81 16.08 -2.60 14.56
CA VAL A 81 15.30 -2.70 13.32
C VAL A 81 15.68 -1.54 12.42
N GLU A 82 16.11 -1.86 11.21
CA GLU A 82 16.40 -0.87 10.18
C GLU A 82 15.35 -0.96 9.07
N ILE A 83 14.77 0.17 8.72
CA ILE A 83 13.64 0.28 7.79
C ILE A 83 14.05 1.19 6.64
N PHE A 84 13.93 0.70 5.40
CA PHE A 84 14.16 1.52 4.22
C PHE A 84 12.80 2.03 3.68
N PRO A 85 12.43 3.29 3.99
CA PRO A 85 11.12 3.81 3.65
C PRO A 85 10.86 3.86 2.15
N ALA A 86 9.59 3.71 1.76
CA ALA A 86 9.14 3.80 0.38
C ALA A 86 9.47 5.15 -0.28
N ASN A 87 9.43 6.22 0.49
CA ASN A 87 9.64 7.61 0.07
C ASN A 87 11.10 8.07 0.17
N SER A 88 12.03 7.21 0.60
CA SER A 88 13.46 7.54 0.66
C SER A 88 14.23 6.98 -0.53
N THR A 89 15.34 7.61 -0.89
CA THR A 89 16.24 7.17 -1.96
C THR A 89 17.52 6.54 -1.46
N ASP A 90 18.07 7.04 -0.36
CA ASP A 90 19.42 6.74 0.13
C ASP A 90 19.50 6.72 1.66
N THR A 91 18.40 7.00 2.36
CA THR A 91 18.36 7.01 3.82
C THR A 91 17.42 5.94 4.35
N ALA A 92 17.76 5.38 5.51
CA ALA A 92 16.92 4.44 6.25
C ALA A 92 16.74 4.90 7.70
N ILE A 93 15.70 4.39 8.34
CA ILE A 93 15.40 4.65 9.74
C ILE A 93 15.91 3.46 10.54
N ARG A 94 16.79 3.72 11.51
CA ARG A 94 17.27 2.73 12.48
C ARG A 94 16.56 2.98 13.81
N VAL A 95 15.93 1.93 14.33
CA VAL A 95 15.21 1.91 15.60
C VAL A 95 15.95 0.96 16.55
N GLU A 96 16.41 1.46 17.66
CA GLU A 96 17.11 0.69 18.70
C GLU A 96 16.16 0.52 19.88
N PHE A 97 16.07 -0.71 20.38
CA PHE A 97 15.18 -1.07 21.49
C PHE A 97 15.98 -1.35 22.74
N PHE A 98 15.41 -1.00 23.88
CA PHE A 98 15.84 -1.45 25.20
C PHE A 98 14.64 -2.14 25.89
N GLY A 99 14.63 -3.46 25.88
CA GLY A 99 13.44 -4.23 26.26
C GLY A 99 12.26 -3.94 25.34
N ASP A 100 11.15 -3.52 25.93
CA ASP A 100 9.92 -3.18 25.21
C ASP A 100 9.75 -1.67 24.94
N GLU A 101 10.85 -0.91 25.02
CA GLU A 101 10.84 0.53 24.79
C GLU A 101 11.75 0.92 23.61
N ILE A 102 11.35 1.90 22.84
CA ILE A 102 12.17 2.51 21.77
C ILE A 102 13.16 3.47 22.44
N ASP A 103 14.41 3.07 22.56
CA ASP A 103 15.48 3.88 23.16
C ASP A 103 15.96 4.98 22.21
N ARG A 104 16.20 4.62 20.93
CA ARG A 104 16.75 5.56 19.96
C ARG A 104 16.14 5.36 18.57
N ILE A 105 15.96 6.48 17.87
CA ILE A 105 15.60 6.52 16.45
C ILE A 105 16.64 7.39 15.73
N THR A 106 17.26 6.85 14.69
CA THR A 106 18.25 7.58 13.88
C THR A 106 17.97 7.41 12.40
N GLU A 107 18.29 8.43 11.63
CA GLU A 107 18.38 8.35 10.17
C GLU A 107 19.80 7.96 9.80
N ILE A 108 19.94 6.96 8.94
CA ILE A 108 21.24 6.43 8.50
C ILE A 108 21.33 6.46 6.98
N ASN A 109 22.54 6.58 6.46
CA ASN A 109 22.82 6.33 5.05
C ASN A 109 22.77 4.82 4.78
N VAL A 110 22.01 4.39 3.77
CA VAL A 110 21.79 2.97 3.46
C VAL A 110 23.07 2.26 3.01
N VAL A 111 23.94 2.97 2.29
CA VAL A 111 25.16 2.40 1.70
C VAL A 111 26.27 2.32 2.73
N THR A 112 26.52 3.40 3.47
CA THR A 112 27.64 3.49 4.44
C THR A 112 27.27 3.02 5.83
N GLY A 113 25.96 3.05 6.18
CA GLY A 113 25.47 2.78 7.53
C GLY A 113 25.73 3.94 8.52
N GLU A 114 26.26 5.06 8.02
CA GLU A 114 26.58 6.23 8.83
C GLU A 114 25.32 6.89 9.37
N VAL A 115 25.35 7.28 10.64
CA VAL A 115 24.24 8.03 11.28
C VAL A 115 24.28 9.47 10.81
N LEU A 116 23.21 9.90 10.17
CA LEU A 116 23.04 11.26 9.66
C LEU A 116 22.48 12.19 10.71
N CYS A 117 21.40 11.77 11.38
CA CYS A 117 20.81 12.54 12.47
C CYS A 117 20.03 11.65 13.44
N SER A 118 19.75 12.19 14.63
CA SER A 118 18.86 11.57 15.62
C SER A 118 17.44 12.14 15.47
N LEU A 119 16.45 11.26 15.51
CA LEU A 119 15.04 11.61 15.35
C LEU A 119 14.31 11.44 16.69
N ALA A 120 13.48 12.41 17.05
CA ALA A 120 12.56 12.27 18.18
C ALA A 120 11.31 11.45 17.81
N HIS A 121 10.94 11.49 16.52
CA HIS A 121 9.77 10.85 15.96
C HIS A 121 10.04 10.46 14.51
N ALA A 122 9.48 9.33 14.07
CA ALA A 122 9.46 8.94 12.68
C ALA A 122 8.07 8.41 12.28
N ALA A 123 7.65 8.74 11.06
CA ALA A 123 6.43 8.23 10.45
C ALA A 123 6.80 7.36 9.25
N ILE A 124 6.42 6.09 9.31
CA ILE A 124 6.70 5.11 8.25
C ILE A 124 5.41 4.92 7.47
N PHE A 125 5.46 5.34 6.22
CA PHE A 125 4.34 5.22 5.30
C PHE A 125 4.29 3.81 4.69
N PRO A 126 3.10 3.33 4.29
CA PRO A 126 2.96 2.03 3.65
C PRO A 126 3.88 1.84 2.44
N ALA A 127 4.37 0.63 2.24
CA ALA A 127 5.25 0.27 1.14
C ALA A 127 4.58 0.37 -0.23
N SER A 128 3.25 0.24 -0.27
CA SER A 128 2.42 0.33 -1.47
C SER A 128 1.29 1.32 -1.26
N HIS A 129 0.89 2.00 -2.32
CA HIS A 129 -0.30 2.86 -2.33
C HIS A 129 -1.61 2.06 -2.44
N TYR A 130 -1.52 0.76 -2.70
CA TYR A 130 -2.66 -0.14 -2.95
C TYR A 130 -2.98 -1.02 -1.74
N ILE A 131 -2.94 -0.48 -0.54
CA ILE A 131 -3.30 -1.24 0.64
C ILE A 131 -4.79 -1.01 0.92
N VAL A 132 -5.60 -1.97 0.50
CA VAL A 132 -6.94 -2.18 1.03
C VAL A 132 -6.80 -3.13 2.22
N SER A 133 -7.48 -2.86 3.33
CA SER A 133 -7.45 -3.79 4.46
C SER A 133 -7.96 -5.16 4.01
N ARG A 134 -7.40 -6.23 4.58
CA ARG A 134 -7.78 -7.61 4.20
C ARG A 134 -9.28 -7.84 4.36
N ASP A 135 -9.88 -7.25 5.38
CA ASP A 135 -11.31 -7.39 5.63
C ASP A 135 -12.14 -6.74 4.51
N LYS A 136 -11.80 -5.51 4.11
CA LYS A 136 -12.47 -4.83 2.99
C LYS A 136 -12.24 -5.52 1.66
N MET A 137 -11.05 -6.09 1.43
CA MET A 137 -10.78 -6.85 0.21
C MET A 137 -11.64 -8.13 0.17
N HIS A 138 -11.78 -8.80 1.31
CA HIS A 138 -12.65 -9.96 1.42
C HIS A 138 -14.12 -9.61 1.13
N ASP A 139 -14.64 -8.55 1.73
CA ASP A 139 -16.00 -8.08 1.48
C ASP A 139 -16.21 -7.70 0.02
N ALA A 140 -15.24 -7.02 -0.59
CA ALA A 140 -15.29 -6.66 -2.01
C ALA A 140 -15.30 -7.91 -2.93
N ILE A 141 -14.51 -8.92 -2.62
CA ILE A 141 -14.47 -10.18 -3.37
C ILE A 141 -15.82 -10.90 -3.28
N GLU A 142 -16.43 -10.94 -2.11
CA GLU A 142 -17.77 -11.55 -1.94
C GLU A 142 -18.84 -10.80 -2.74
N GLU A 143 -18.81 -9.47 -2.76
CA GLU A 143 -19.71 -8.65 -3.58
C GLU A 143 -19.50 -8.92 -5.08
N ILE A 144 -18.24 -9.02 -5.54
CA ILE A 144 -17.90 -9.35 -6.94
C ILE A 144 -18.42 -10.75 -7.31
N LYS A 145 -18.30 -11.75 -6.43
CA LYS A 145 -18.81 -13.10 -6.65
C LYS A 145 -20.33 -13.12 -6.81
N GLN A 146 -21.05 -12.38 -5.96
CA GLN A 146 -22.51 -12.29 -6.06
C GLN A 146 -22.95 -11.64 -7.38
N GLU A 147 -22.34 -10.51 -7.76
CA GLU A 147 -22.63 -9.88 -9.05
C GLU A 147 -22.31 -10.78 -10.24
N LEU A 148 -21.23 -11.55 -10.16
CA LEU A 148 -20.87 -12.51 -11.20
C LEU A 148 -21.95 -13.58 -11.38
N ASP A 149 -22.45 -14.16 -10.30
CA ASP A 149 -23.49 -15.18 -10.34
C ASP A 149 -24.79 -14.66 -10.95
N GLU A 150 -25.20 -13.45 -10.55
CA GLU A 150 -26.39 -12.78 -11.13
C GLU A 150 -26.19 -12.53 -12.64
N ARG A 151 -24.99 -12.10 -13.04
CA ARG A 151 -24.70 -11.80 -14.44
C ARG A 151 -24.62 -13.06 -15.29
N ILE A 152 -24.04 -14.13 -14.77
CA ILE A 152 -24.00 -15.44 -15.44
C ILE A 152 -25.42 -15.96 -15.65
N LYS A 153 -26.27 -15.87 -14.64
CA LYS A 153 -27.69 -16.25 -14.73
C LYS A 153 -28.38 -15.44 -15.82
N TYR A 154 -28.24 -14.11 -15.81
CA TYR A 154 -28.82 -13.26 -16.83
C TYR A 154 -28.40 -13.66 -18.26
N PHE A 155 -27.12 -13.93 -18.51
CA PHE A 155 -26.64 -14.35 -19.82
C PHE A 155 -27.20 -15.73 -20.22
N LYS A 156 -27.27 -16.68 -19.30
CA LYS A 156 -27.84 -18.01 -19.55
C LYS A 156 -29.34 -17.93 -19.87
N ASP A 157 -30.09 -17.12 -19.16
CA ASP A 157 -31.53 -16.93 -19.37
C ASP A 157 -31.86 -16.23 -20.72
N ASN A 158 -30.87 -15.58 -21.32
CA ASN A 158 -30.96 -14.93 -22.64
C ASN A 158 -30.23 -15.71 -23.75
N ASP A 159 -29.88 -16.98 -23.53
CA ASP A 159 -29.16 -17.85 -24.50
C ASP A 159 -27.77 -17.36 -24.91
N MET A 160 -27.15 -16.46 -24.10
CA MET A 160 -25.83 -15.88 -24.34
C MET A 160 -24.74 -16.71 -23.61
N LEU A 161 -24.58 -17.97 -24.01
CA LEU A 161 -23.72 -18.93 -23.29
C LEU A 161 -22.22 -18.59 -23.42
N ILE A 162 -21.79 -18.03 -24.54
CA ILE A 162 -20.38 -17.65 -24.77
C ILE A 162 -20.02 -16.47 -23.88
N GLU A 163 -20.89 -15.48 -23.76
CA GLU A 163 -20.73 -14.32 -22.88
C GLU A 163 -20.70 -14.73 -21.42
N ALA A 164 -21.59 -15.66 -21.02
CA ALA A 164 -21.60 -16.21 -19.68
C ALA A 164 -20.26 -16.90 -19.34
N GLN A 165 -19.72 -17.69 -20.25
CA GLN A 165 -18.44 -18.38 -20.06
C GLN A 165 -17.28 -17.38 -19.98
N ARG A 166 -17.23 -16.40 -20.87
CA ARG A 166 -16.15 -15.40 -20.92
C ARG A 166 -16.11 -14.52 -19.67
N ILE A 167 -17.27 -14.03 -19.20
CA ILE A 167 -17.31 -13.22 -17.98
C ILE A 167 -16.91 -14.06 -16.77
N ALA A 168 -17.38 -15.31 -16.66
CA ALA A 168 -17.01 -16.20 -15.57
C ALA A 168 -15.49 -16.44 -15.53
N GLN A 169 -14.89 -16.78 -16.68
CA GLN A 169 -13.46 -17.06 -16.76
C GLN A 169 -12.61 -15.84 -16.40
N ARG A 170 -12.96 -14.66 -16.93
CA ARG A 170 -12.22 -13.43 -16.67
C ARG A 170 -12.34 -13.00 -15.22
N THR A 171 -13.56 -12.93 -14.69
CA THR A 171 -13.79 -12.45 -13.33
C THR A 171 -13.21 -13.39 -12.28
N ASN A 172 -13.27 -14.72 -12.47
CA ASN A 172 -12.62 -15.65 -11.56
C ASN A 172 -11.10 -15.48 -11.55
N TYR A 173 -10.46 -15.26 -12.70
CA TYR A 173 -9.04 -14.94 -12.76
C TYR A 173 -8.72 -13.64 -12.03
N ASP A 174 -9.53 -12.58 -12.21
CA ASP A 174 -9.34 -11.31 -11.52
C ASP A 174 -9.51 -11.47 -9.99
N ILE A 175 -10.45 -12.32 -9.53
CA ILE A 175 -10.65 -12.65 -8.11
C ILE A 175 -9.41 -13.35 -7.55
N GLU A 176 -8.87 -14.37 -8.23
CA GLU A 176 -7.63 -15.04 -7.80
C GLU A 176 -6.47 -14.04 -7.65
N MET A 177 -6.32 -13.11 -8.59
CA MET A 177 -5.31 -12.06 -8.50
C MET A 177 -5.54 -11.11 -7.30
N LEU A 178 -6.80 -10.75 -7.02
CA LEU A 178 -7.16 -9.93 -5.85
C LEU A 178 -6.87 -10.67 -4.53
N GLU A 179 -7.16 -11.97 -4.45
CA GLU A 179 -6.89 -12.79 -3.26
C GLU A 179 -5.38 -12.98 -3.01
N GLU A 180 -4.57 -13.21 -4.06
CA GLU A 180 -3.15 -13.49 -3.91
C GLU A 180 -2.28 -12.25 -3.75
N ILE A 181 -2.49 -11.22 -4.56
CA ILE A 181 -1.62 -10.04 -4.62
C ILE A 181 -2.32 -8.71 -4.29
N GLY A 182 -3.64 -8.75 -4.06
CA GLY A 182 -4.42 -7.54 -3.73
C GLY A 182 -4.64 -6.59 -4.90
N PHE A 183 -4.38 -7.02 -6.13
CA PHE A 183 -4.53 -6.21 -7.34
C PHE A 183 -4.86 -7.08 -8.56
N CYS A 184 -5.71 -6.57 -9.46
CA CYS A 184 -5.95 -7.19 -10.78
C CYS A 184 -5.89 -6.15 -11.90
N SER A 185 -5.67 -6.61 -13.12
CA SER A 185 -5.70 -5.75 -14.31
C SER A 185 -7.14 -5.35 -14.61
N GLY A 186 -7.41 -4.04 -14.66
CA GLY A 186 -8.77 -3.51 -14.86
C GLY A 186 -9.57 -3.43 -13.56
N ILE A 187 -8.89 -3.20 -12.43
CA ILE A 187 -9.51 -3.01 -11.11
C ILE A 187 -10.58 -1.91 -11.11
N GLU A 188 -10.49 -0.96 -12.04
CA GLU A 188 -11.50 0.07 -12.26
C GLU A 188 -12.89 -0.49 -12.60
N ASN A 189 -12.98 -1.70 -13.15
CA ASN A 189 -14.24 -2.38 -13.42
C ASN A 189 -14.96 -2.81 -12.14
N TYR A 190 -14.21 -2.94 -11.05
CA TYR A 190 -14.70 -3.33 -9.72
C TYR A 190 -14.71 -2.15 -8.74
N SER A 191 -14.65 -0.91 -9.25
CA SER A 191 -14.52 0.31 -8.44
C SER A 191 -15.65 0.46 -7.42
N ARG A 192 -16.85 -0.04 -7.68
CA ARG A 192 -17.98 0.01 -6.76
C ARG A 192 -17.74 -0.90 -5.54
N ALA A 193 -17.20 -2.10 -5.75
CA ALA A 193 -16.95 -3.06 -4.68
C ALA A 193 -15.66 -2.73 -3.90
N VAL A 194 -14.60 -2.26 -4.59
CA VAL A 194 -13.27 -2.03 -4.00
C VAL A 194 -13.12 -0.63 -3.38
N SER A 195 -13.88 0.36 -3.90
CA SER A 195 -13.81 1.74 -3.42
C SER A 195 -15.20 2.30 -3.21
N TYR A 196 -15.55 2.58 -1.95
CA TYR A 196 -16.77 3.32 -1.59
C TYR A 196 -16.74 4.80 -1.98
N THR A 197 -15.79 5.23 -2.80
CA THR A 197 -15.75 6.60 -3.31
C THR A 197 -16.85 6.77 -4.35
N HIS A 198 -18.00 7.26 -3.90
CA HIS A 198 -18.95 7.94 -4.77
C HIS A 198 -18.27 9.19 -5.32
N LEU A 199 -17.55 9.04 -6.42
CA LEU A 199 -17.17 10.18 -7.25
C LEU A 199 -18.46 10.66 -7.94
N THR A 200 -19.21 11.49 -7.25
CA THR A 200 -20.16 12.35 -7.93
C THR A 200 -19.33 13.35 -8.73
N LEU A 201 -19.18 13.08 -10.02
CA LEU A 201 -18.72 14.10 -10.95
C LEU A 201 -19.69 15.28 -10.83
N PRO A 202 -19.21 16.50 -10.58
CA PRO A 202 -20.07 17.67 -10.65
C PRO A 202 -20.58 17.76 -12.09
N THR A 203 -21.89 17.72 -12.26
CA THR A 203 -22.61 18.01 -13.50
C THR A 203 -22.38 19.44 -13.93
#